data_ea07874719651d6b57a3be318d6552a8
#
_entry.id   ea07874719651d6b57a3be318d6552a8
#
_cell.length_a   1.000
_cell.length_b   1.000
_cell.length_c   1.000
_cell.angle_alpha   90.00
_cell.angle_beta   90.00
_cell.angle_gamma   90.00
#
_symmetry.space_group_name_H-M   'P 1'
#
loop_
_entity.id
_entity.type
_entity.pdbx_description
1 polymer ?
#
loop_
_entity_poly.entity_id
_entity_poly.type
_entity_poly.pdbx_seq_one_letter_code
_entity_poly.pdbx_strand_id
1 'polypeptide(L)'
;IPFTEIQEEIRRKCPEDHFTLIMRRFMMRIAEKVARQENSEALITGESVGQVASQTMTALGTTDMVVDMPVFRPLIGFDKEEIIAVSEKTSSLPYEDCCTVFTPRHPATHPKMEKILEGESKLDIDGLIDEAMAGIEIVCC
;
A
#
# COMPACT_ATOMS: atom_id res chain seq x y z
N ILE A 1 -5.14 -7.73 9.50
CA ILE A 1 -4.63 -8.64 8.45
C ILE A 1 -3.15 -8.87 8.72
N PRO A 2 -2.67 -10.11 8.91
CA PRO A 2 -1.26 -10.39 9.07
C PRO A 2 -0.52 -10.08 7.75
N PHE A 3 0.59 -9.36 7.85
CA PHE A 3 1.30 -8.86 6.66
C PHE A 3 2.82 -9.12 6.70
N THR A 4 3.31 -9.66 7.80
CA THR A 4 4.76 -9.85 8.04
C THR A 4 5.39 -10.80 7.01
N GLU A 5 4.74 -11.92 6.70
CA GLU A 5 5.24 -12.91 5.72
C GLU A 5 5.42 -12.27 4.33
N ILE A 6 4.45 -11.45 3.90
CA ILE A 6 4.55 -10.70 2.63
C ILE A 6 5.77 -9.78 2.65
N GLN A 7 6.00 -9.05 3.74
CA GLN A 7 7.14 -8.14 3.87
C GLN A 7 8.48 -8.89 3.82
N GLU A 8 8.57 -10.02 4.50
CA GLU A 8 9.78 -10.85 4.52
C GLU A 8 10.08 -11.46 3.15
N GLU A 9 9.07 -11.96 2.43
CA GLU A 9 9.22 -12.50 1.09
C GLU A 9 9.64 -11.41 0.08
N ILE A 10 9.05 -10.22 0.15
CA ILE A 10 9.46 -9.09 -0.68
C ILE A 10 10.92 -8.74 -0.39
N ARG A 11 11.31 -8.62 0.88
CA ARG A 11 12.68 -8.30 1.29
C ARG A 11 13.69 -9.33 0.81
N ARG A 12 13.32 -10.61 0.83
CA ARG A 12 14.18 -11.73 0.43
C ARG A 12 14.40 -11.82 -1.08
N LYS A 13 13.38 -11.51 -1.87
CA LYS A 13 13.36 -11.83 -3.31
C LYS A 13 13.39 -10.62 -4.23
N CYS A 14 13.00 -9.45 -3.75
CA CYS A 14 12.88 -8.24 -4.56
C CYS A 14 14.00 -7.24 -4.30
N PRO A 15 14.29 -6.34 -5.27
CA PRO A 15 15.22 -5.24 -5.07
C PRO A 15 14.75 -4.31 -3.94
N GLU A 16 15.69 -3.86 -3.10
CA GLU A 16 15.39 -3.02 -1.93
C GLU A 16 14.69 -1.70 -2.33
N ASP A 17 15.11 -1.06 -3.40
CA ASP A 17 14.55 0.21 -3.89
C ASP A 17 13.08 0.12 -4.34
N HIS A 18 12.59 -1.08 -4.67
CA HIS A 18 11.21 -1.35 -5.06
C HIS A 18 10.35 -1.93 -3.93
N PHE A 19 10.93 -2.20 -2.77
CA PHE A 19 10.25 -2.85 -1.64
C PHE A 19 8.91 -2.18 -1.32
N THR A 20 8.92 -0.87 -1.06
CA THR A 20 7.71 -0.12 -0.67
C THR A 20 6.62 -0.18 -1.74
N LEU A 21 6.98 -0.11 -3.02
CA LEU A 21 6.01 -0.14 -4.10
C LEU A 21 5.37 -1.52 -4.26
N ILE A 22 6.18 -2.58 -4.22
CA ILE A 22 5.66 -3.96 -4.29
C ILE A 22 4.79 -4.25 -3.07
N MET A 23 5.22 -3.85 -1.88
CA MET A 23 4.43 -3.95 -0.65
C MET A 23 3.05 -3.27 -0.80
N ARG A 24 3.01 -2.04 -1.32
CA ARG A 24 1.76 -1.31 -1.54
C ARG A 24 0.86 -1.98 -2.58
N ARG A 25 1.43 -2.60 -3.61
CA ARG A 25 0.66 -3.37 -4.59
C ARG A 25 -0.01 -4.59 -3.93
N PHE A 26 0.65 -5.27 -2.98
CA PHE A 26 0.01 -6.30 -2.15
C PHE A 26 -1.13 -5.72 -1.30
N MET A 27 -0.90 -4.59 -0.64
CA MET A 27 -1.93 -3.91 0.17
C MET A 27 -3.17 -3.58 -0.68
N MET A 28 -2.99 -3.08 -1.89
CA MET A 28 -4.11 -2.75 -2.80
C MET A 28 -4.88 -4.01 -3.22
N ARG A 29 -4.19 -5.09 -3.61
CA ARG A 29 -4.84 -6.38 -3.95
C ARG A 29 -5.64 -6.95 -2.79
N ILE A 30 -5.09 -6.90 -1.58
CA ILE A 30 -5.78 -7.35 -0.36
C ILE A 30 -6.99 -6.45 -0.09
N ALA A 31 -6.82 -5.13 -0.17
CA ALA A 31 -7.92 -4.18 0.05
C ALA A 31 -9.07 -4.42 -0.93
N GLU A 32 -8.78 -4.68 -2.21
CA GLU A 32 -9.82 -5.03 -3.19
C GLU A 32 -10.52 -6.35 -2.86
N LYS A 33 -9.78 -7.40 -2.45
CA LYS A 33 -10.40 -8.67 -2.03
C LYS A 33 -11.36 -8.46 -0.85
N VAL A 34 -10.93 -7.71 0.17
CA VAL A 34 -11.79 -7.36 1.33
C VAL A 34 -12.99 -6.54 0.87
N ALA A 35 -12.79 -5.51 0.07
CA ALA A 35 -13.87 -4.66 -0.44
C ALA A 35 -14.94 -5.46 -1.18
N ARG A 36 -14.53 -6.43 -2.01
CA ARG A 36 -15.46 -7.32 -2.73
C ARG A 36 -16.23 -8.24 -1.77
N GLN A 37 -15.59 -8.76 -0.71
CA GLN A 37 -16.27 -9.57 0.32
C GLN A 37 -17.33 -8.75 1.09
N GLU A 38 -17.02 -7.47 1.35
CA GLU A 38 -17.91 -6.53 2.04
C GLU A 38 -18.90 -5.82 1.12
N ASN A 39 -18.98 -6.21 -0.17
CA ASN A 39 -19.84 -5.59 -1.18
C ASN A 39 -19.60 -4.08 -1.35
N SER A 40 -18.37 -3.63 -1.17
CA SER A 40 -17.95 -2.26 -1.45
C SER A 40 -17.65 -2.07 -2.94
N GLU A 41 -17.90 -0.87 -3.47
CA GLU A 41 -17.75 -0.56 -4.89
C GLU A 41 -16.50 0.24 -5.22
N ALA A 42 -15.75 0.69 -4.20
CA ALA A 42 -14.54 1.51 -4.36
C ALA A 42 -13.58 1.35 -3.18
N LEU A 43 -12.34 1.72 -3.41
CA LEU A 43 -11.32 1.89 -2.36
C LEU A 43 -11.12 3.37 -2.06
N ILE A 44 -10.82 3.69 -0.80
CA ILE A 44 -10.41 5.04 -0.39
C ILE A 44 -9.04 4.94 0.26
N THR A 45 -8.10 5.78 -0.17
CA THR A 45 -6.75 5.83 0.41
C THR A 45 -6.40 7.23 0.90
N GLY A 46 -5.54 7.32 1.94
CA GLY A 46 -5.05 8.58 2.48
C GLY A 46 -3.79 9.11 1.79
N GLU A 47 -3.55 8.75 0.53
CA GLU A 47 -2.36 9.16 -0.22
C GLU A 47 -2.40 10.64 -0.60
N SER A 48 -1.23 11.29 -0.52
CA SER A 48 -1.02 12.65 -1.01
C SER A 48 0.25 12.71 -1.86
N VAL A 49 0.20 13.41 -2.99
CA VAL A 49 1.34 13.51 -3.92
C VAL A 49 2.48 14.31 -3.28
N GLY A 50 3.70 13.79 -3.39
CA GLY A 50 4.91 14.50 -2.98
C GLY A 50 5.27 14.43 -1.50
N GLN A 51 4.46 13.79 -0.66
CA GLN A 51 4.76 13.67 0.78
C GLN A 51 5.90 12.68 1.04
N VAL A 52 5.92 11.57 0.31
CA VAL A 52 6.98 10.56 0.40
C VAL A 52 7.34 10.02 -0.98
N ALA A 53 8.50 9.40 -1.09
CA ALA A 53 9.03 8.87 -2.36
C ALA A 53 8.09 7.88 -3.07
N SER A 54 7.31 7.11 -2.32
CA SER A 54 6.33 6.15 -2.85
C SER A 54 5.00 6.80 -3.29
N GLN A 55 4.84 8.10 -3.13
CA GLN A 55 3.62 8.85 -3.48
C GLN A 55 3.87 9.85 -4.62
N THR A 56 4.76 9.54 -5.54
CA THR A 56 4.84 10.24 -6.84
C THR A 56 3.71 9.78 -7.75
N MET A 57 3.31 10.60 -8.73
CA MET A 57 2.27 10.22 -9.70
C MET A 57 2.59 8.89 -10.41
N THR A 58 3.86 8.68 -10.77
CA THR A 58 4.31 7.41 -11.37
C THR A 58 4.14 6.24 -10.40
N ALA A 59 4.52 6.40 -9.13
CA ALA A 59 4.39 5.36 -8.12
C ALA A 59 2.90 5.02 -7.85
N LEU A 60 2.04 6.02 -7.73
CA LEU A 60 0.59 5.82 -7.58
C LEU A 60 -0.01 5.08 -8.78
N GLY A 61 0.37 5.44 -10.00
CA GLY A 61 -0.06 4.74 -11.20
C GLY A 61 0.33 3.25 -11.18
N THR A 62 1.50 2.90 -10.65
CA THR A 62 1.91 1.49 -10.53
C THR A 62 1.09 0.71 -9.50
N THR A 63 0.64 1.35 -8.43
CA THR A 63 -0.22 0.70 -7.42
C THR A 63 -1.67 0.54 -7.91
N ASP A 64 -2.16 1.45 -8.75
CA ASP A 64 -3.51 1.36 -9.31
C ASP A 64 -3.67 0.22 -10.32
N MET A 65 -2.60 -0.15 -11.00
CA MET A 65 -2.63 -1.20 -12.03
C MET A 65 -2.95 -2.61 -11.50
N VAL A 66 -3.02 -2.82 -10.20
CA VAL A 66 -3.30 -4.13 -9.60
C VAL A 66 -4.71 -4.27 -9.06
N VAL A 67 -5.53 -3.26 -9.24
CA VAL A 67 -6.94 -3.24 -8.81
C VAL A 67 -7.84 -2.80 -9.97
N ASP A 68 -9.02 -3.38 -10.03
CA ASP A 68 -10.05 -3.05 -11.01
C ASP A 68 -11.12 -2.10 -10.42
N MET A 69 -11.11 -1.91 -9.11
CA MET A 69 -12.01 -0.99 -8.43
C MET A 69 -11.56 0.47 -8.56
N PRO A 70 -12.49 1.43 -8.60
CA PRO A 70 -12.17 2.86 -8.45
C PRO A 70 -11.44 3.12 -7.14
N VAL A 71 -10.36 3.93 -7.21
CA VAL A 71 -9.59 4.33 -6.02
C VAL A 71 -9.73 5.84 -5.81
N PHE A 72 -10.40 6.22 -4.73
CA PHE A 72 -10.57 7.62 -4.35
C PHE A 72 -9.46 8.07 -3.40
N ARG A 73 -8.91 9.25 -3.67
CA ARG A 73 -7.81 9.88 -2.90
C ARG A 73 -8.22 11.28 -2.47
N PRO A 74 -9.06 11.41 -1.43
CA PRO A 74 -9.58 12.73 -1.03
C PRO A 74 -8.50 13.72 -0.59
N LEU A 75 -7.32 13.24 -0.21
CA LEU A 75 -6.20 14.05 0.25
C LEU A 75 -5.09 14.25 -0.79
N ILE A 76 -5.32 13.87 -2.04
CA ILE A 76 -4.26 13.77 -3.06
C ILE A 76 -3.47 15.06 -3.30
N GLY A 77 -4.10 16.20 -3.17
CA GLY A 77 -3.50 17.52 -3.37
C GLY A 77 -3.18 18.27 -2.08
N PHE A 78 -3.42 17.68 -0.93
CA PHE A 78 -3.22 18.34 0.37
C PHE A 78 -1.76 18.28 0.79
N ASP A 79 -1.27 19.35 1.39
CA ASP A 79 0.03 19.33 2.06
C ASP A 79 -0.07 18.72 3.46
N LYS A 80 1.07 18.58 4.14
CA LYS A 80 1.14 17.93 5.45
C LYS A 80 0.33 18.69 6.52
N GLU A 81 0.33 20.02 6.47
CA GLU A 81 -0.37 20.85 7.46
C GLU A 81 -1.89 20.75 7.25
N GLU A 82 -2.34 20.74 6.01
CA GLU A 82 -3.76 20.54 5.67
C GLU A 82 -4.25 19.16 6.11
N ILE A 83 -3.44 18.10 5.92
CA ILE A 83 -3.78 16.74 6.36
C ILE A 83 -3.87 16.66 7.88
N ILE A 84 -2.94 17.28 8.61
CA ILE A 84 -2.97 17.34 10.08
C ILE A 84 -4.24 18.06 10.53
N ALA A 85 -4.59 19.21 9.93
CA ALA A 85 -5.78 19.96 10.29
C ALA A 85 -7.09 19.15 10.06
N VAL A 86 -7.15 18.32 9.03
CA VAL A 86 -8.28 17.41 8.80
C VAL A 86 -8.30 16.30 9.86
N SER A 87 -7.15 15.71 10.17
CA SER A 87 -7.02 14.65 11.18
C SER A 87 -7.48 15.14 12.56
N GLU A 88 -7.07 16.32 12.99
CA GLU A 88 -7.47 16.91 14.25
C GLU A 88 -9.01 17.14 14.34
N LYS A 89 -9.63 17.56 13.23
CA LYS A 89 -11.10 17.73 13.17
C LYS A 89 -11.87 16.42 13.25
N THR A 90 -11.30 15.34 12.77
CA THR A 90 -11.93 14.01 12.79
C THR A 90 -11.59 13.21 14.04
N SER A 91 -10.86 13.79 15.00
CA SER A 91 -10.42 13.15 16.24
C SER A 91 -9.61 11.86 16.00
N SER A 92 -8.95 11.74 14.87
CA SER A 92 -8.07 10.61 14.61
C SER A 92 -6.84 10.68 15.51
N LEU A 93 -6.61 9.62 16.27
CA LEU A 93 -5.43 9.51 17.11
C LEU A 93 -4.18 9.28 16.25
N PRO A 94 -3.04 9.90 16.60
CA PRO A 94 -1.79 9.59 15.94
C PRO A 94 -1.38 8.15 16.33
N TYR A 95 -1.28 7.28 15.34
CA TYR A 95 -0.71 5.94 15.51
C TYR A 95 0.75 5.95 15.06
N GLU A 96 1.58 5.15 15.72
CA GLU A 96 2.94 4.93 15.27
C GLU A 96 2.93 4.25 13.89
N ASP A 97 3.79 4.75 12.99
CA ASP A 97 3.92 4.22 11.64
C ASP A 97 4.65 2.87 11.67
N CYS A 98 3.93 1.78 11.39
CA CYS A 98 4.48 0.43 11.34
C CYS A 98 5.35 0.16 10.09
N CYS A 99 5.28 1.00 9.08
CA CYS A 99 6.01 0.82 7.82
C CYS A 99 7.52 1.10 7.96
N THR A 100 7.97 1.74 9.04
CA THR A 100 9.35 2.20 9.20
C THR A 100 10.37 1.07 9.37
N VAL A 101 9.96 -0.11 9.81
CA VAL A 101 10.87 -1.25 10.09
C VAL A 101 11.56 -1.76 8.82
N PHE A 102 10.90 -1.71 7.67
CA PHE A 102 11.39 -2.24 6.40
C PHE A 102 11.59 -1.16 5.33
N THR A 103 11.56 0.12 5.69
CA THR A 103 11.68 1.22 4.72
C THR A 103 13.06 1.20 4.05
N PRO A 104 13.15 1.18 2.72
CA PRO A 104 14.42 1.21 2.01
C PRO A 104 15.15 2.54 2.23
N ARG A 105 16.49 2.50 2.28
CA ARG A 105 17.31 3.71 2.43
C ARG A 105 17.18 4.66 1.23
N HIS A 106 16.97 4.11 0.04
CA HIS A 106 16.86 4.84 -1.22
C HIS A 106 15.65 4.32 -2.04
N PRO A 107 14.42 4.73 -1.69
CA PRO A 107 13.23 4.28 -2.42
C PRO A 107 13.20 4.86 -3.83
N ALA A 108 12.73 4.07 -4.79
CA ALA A 108 12.58 4.50 -6.18
C ALA A 108 11.46 5.55 -6.31
N THR A 109 11.80 6.77 -6.72
CA THR A 109 10.83 7.86 -6.97
C THR A 109 10.22 7.80 -8.37
N HIS A 110 10.94 7.22 -9.33
CA HIS A 110 10.50 7.03 -10.72
C HIS A 110 10.66 5.56 -11.10
N PRO A 111 9.80 4.69 -10.57
CA PRO A 111 9.90 3.26 -10.80
C PRO A 111 9.61 2.92 -12.26
N LYS A 112 10.41 1.99 -12.82
CA LYS A 112 10.12 1.39 -14.11
C LYS A 112 9.23 0.18 -13.87
N MET A 113 8.07 0.12 -14.54
CA MET A 113 7.11 -0.96 -14.38
C MET A 113 7.73 -2.34 -14.64
N GLU A 114 8.60 -2.46 -15.65
CA GLU A 114 9.28 -3.70 -15.98
C GLU A 114 10.04 -4.30 -14.79
N LYS A 115 10.74 -3.45 -14.01
CA LYS A 115 11.48 -3.89 -12.82
C LYS A 115 10.56 -4.31 -11.67
N ILE A 116 9.41 -3.64 -11.53
CA ILE A 116 8.41 -4.01 -10.53
C ILE A 116 7.84 -5.40 -10.87
N LEU A 117 7.45 -5.61 -12.13
CA LEU A 117 6.92 -6.89 -12.59
C LEU A 117 7.97 -8.01 -12.51
N GLU A 118 9.24 -7.72 -12.82
CA GLU A 118 10.34 -8.65 -12.60
C GLU A 118 10.50 -9.03 -11.11
N GLY A 119 10.37 -8.07 -10.21
CA GLY A 119 10.37 -8.34 -8.76
C GLY A 119 9.19 -9.21 -8.36
N GLU A 120 7.98 -8.84 -8.76
CA GLU A 120 6.76 -9.61 -8.46
C GLU A 120 6.75 -11.02 -9.04
N SER A 121 7.37 -11.25 -10.20
CA SER A 121 7.45 -12.58 -10.80
C SER A 121 8.20 -13.63 -9.96
N LYS A 122 8.96 -13.18 -8.97
CA LYS A 122 9.70 -14.05 -8.02
C LYS A 122 8.87 -14.43 -6.80
N LEU A 123 7.68 -13.84 -6.66
CA LEU A 123 6.78 -14.01 -5.51
C LEU A 123 5.59 -14.89 -5.90
N ASP A 124 5.15 -15.73 -4.98
CA ASP A 124 3.84 -16.38 -5.06
C ASP A 124 2.77 -15.38 -4.54
N ILE A 125 2.32 -14.48 -5.44
CA ILE A 125 1.43 -13.39 -5.08
C ILE A 125 0.10 -13.92 -4.54
N ASP A 126 -0.51 -14.89 -5.23
CA ASP A 126 -1.82 -15.41 -4.86
C ASP A 126 -1.75 -16.20 -3.55
N GLY A 127 -0.73 -17.06 -3.39
CA GLY A 127 -0.53 -17.81 -2.15
C GLY A 127 -0.33 -16.90 -0.94
N LEU A 128 0.52 -15.87 -1.06
CA LEU A 128 0.77 -14.91 0.02
C LEU A 128 -0.48 -14.10 0.39
N ILE A 129 -1.28 -13.71 -0.62
CA ILE A 129 -2.52 -12.99 -0.37
C ILE A 129 -3.56 -13.91 0.28
N ASP A 130 -3.70 -15.15 -0.17
CA ASP A 130 -4.67 -16.09 0.39
C ASP A 130 -4.32 -16.45 1.84
N GLU A 131 -3.04 -16.60 2.16
CA GLU A 131 -2.59 -16.81 3.53
C GLU A 131 -2.89 -15.60 4.43
N ALA A 132 -2.59 -14.39 3.96
CA ALA A 132 -2.92 -13.15 4.68
C ALA A 132 -4.43 -12.99 4.90
N MET A 133 -5.24 -13.32 3.89
CA MET A 133 -6.70 -13.28 3.98
C MET A 133 -7.26 -14.32 4.95
N ALA A 134 -6.68 -15.52 5.00
CA ALA A 134 -7.08 -16.56 5.95
C ALA A 134 -6.79 -16.18 7.42
N GLY A 135 -5.81 -15.31 7.64
CA GLY A 135 -5.44 -14.81 8.97
C GLY A 135 -6.15 -13.51 9.40
N ILE A 136 -7.21 -13.09 8.72
CA ILE A 136 -7.96 -11.87 9.08
C ILE A 136 -8.60 -12.04 10.45
N GLU A 137 -8.37 -11.08 11.33
CA GLU A 137 -9.05 -10.91 12.60
C GLU A 137 -9.92 -9.66 12.57
N ILE A 138 -11.20 -9.80 12.93
CA ILE A 138 -12.12 -8.66 13.06
C ILE A 138 -12.09 -8.21 14.52
N VAL A 139 -11.60 -6.99 14.73
CA VAL A 139 -11.58 -6.36 16.05
C VAL A 139 -12.68 -5.30 16.10
N CYS A 140 -13.65 -5.47 16.99
CA CYS A 140 -14.66 -4.46 17.26
C CYS A 140 -14.13 -3.47 18.29
N CYS A 141 -14.11 -2.17 17.94
CA CYS A 141 -13.77 -1.06 18.83
C CYS A 141 -15.02 -0.47 19.47
#